data_4251c3f8dd24a3fb46bd8a3969c09ae2
#
_entry.id   4251c3f8dd24a3fb46bd8a3969c09ae2
#
_cell.length_a   1.000
_cell.length_b   1.000
_cell.length_c   1.000
_cell.angle_alpha   90.00
_cell.angle_beta   90.00
_cell.angle_gamma   90.00
#
_symmetry.space_group_name_H-M   'P 1'
#
loop_
_entity.id
_entity.type
_entity.pdbx_description
1 polymer ?
#
loop_
_entity_poly.entity_id
_entity_poly.type
_entity_poly.pdbx_seq_one_letter_code
_entity_poly.pdbx_strand_id
1 'polypeptide(L)'
;MKRGINMGFAPIENERLSDKVVRVIMKQIKDGTLKPGDKLPNELDLADEFCVSRGILREALTILQARNYICRKPKEGTFVNPNISEILNVSAGITLKEGTYSDLIEMRICLEQRTVEKIIETASDEEIAELYDLISETDKKKGARSIDHYFHYRLAELSHNAIFMNFIDSYYDIIDEVVTHTTKNTNRRQEIYKEHCEIIQALKERDKEKAKAAVVSHLENVLQNIKND
;
A
#
# COMPACT_ATOMS: atom_id res chain seq x y z
N MET A 1 -21.65 -44.35 9.86
CA MET A 1 -21.29 -43.40 8.82
C MET A 1 -21.91 -42.04 9.15
N LYS A 2 -21.16 -41.12 9.75
CA LYS A 2 -21.63 -39.73 9.99
C LYS A 2 -21.28 -38.93 8.74
N ARG A 3 -22.30 -38.50 7.98
CA ARG A 3 -22.15 -37.55 6.89
C ARG A 3 -21.77 -36.20 7.49
N GLY A 4 -20.51 -35.79 7.31
CA GLY A 4 -20.08 -34.42 7.61
C GLY A 4 -20.78 -33.47 6.66
N ILE A 5 -21.55 -32.55 7.22
CA ILE A 5 -22.14 -31.43 6.49
C ILE A 5 -20.99 -30.47 6.20
N ASN A 6 -20.54 -30.40 4.95
CA ASN A 6 -19.61 -29.38 4.50
C ASN A 6 -20.41 -28.06 4.39
N MET A 7 -20.44 -27.30 5.47
CA MET A 7 -20.96 -25.94 5.46
C MET A 7 -19.86 -25.05 4.91
N GLY A 8 -19.95 -24.70 3.62
CA GLY A 8 -19.00 -23.83 2.93
C GLY A 8 -19.07 -22.40 3.45
N PHE A 9 -18.49 -22.18 4.64
CA PHE A 9 -18.24 -20.82 5.11
C PHE A 9 -17.01 -20.29 4.39
N ALA A 10 -17.16 -19.18 3.66
CA ALA A 10 -16.02 -18.41 3.17
C ALA A 10 -15.23 -17.85 4.37
N PRO A 11 -13.90 -17.84 4.32
CA PRO A 11 -13.10 -17.18 5.36
C PRO A 11 -13.52 -15.72 5.49
N ILE A 12 -13.85 -15.28 6.70
CA ILE A 12 -14.07 -13.87 6.98
C ILE A 12 -12.68 -13.26 7.15
N GLU A 13 -12.25 -12.43 6.19
CA GLU A 13 -11.07 -11.58 6.36
C GLU A 13 -11.39 -10.52 7.40
N ASN A 14 -11.13 -10.82 8.65
CA ASN A 14 -11.20 -9.86 9.74
C ASN A 14 -9.80 -9.25 9.92
N GLU A 15 -9.66 -7.98 9.61
CA GLU A 15 -8.49 -7.21 10.01
C GLU A 15 -8.30 -7.34 11.52
N ARG A 16 -7.10 -7.76 11.93
CA ARG A 16 -6.80 -7.98 13.35
C ARG A 16 -6.94 -6.68 14.14
N LEU A 17 -7.54 -6.74 15.32
CA LEU A 17 -7.66 -5.57 16.20
C LEU A 17 -6.29 -4.97 16.57
N SER A 18 -5.24 -5.79 16.64
CA SER A 18 -3.86 -5.32 16.83
C SER A 18 -3.40 -4.41 15.68
N ASP A 19 -3.71 -4.74 14.42
CA ASP A 19 -3.35 -3.92 13.26
C ASP A 19 -4.11 -2.59 13.25
N LYS A 20 -5.37 -2.59 13.70
CA LYS A 20 -6.15 -1.36 13.86
C LYS A 20 -5.54 -0.43 14.91
N VAL A 21 -5.12 -0.97 16.05
CA VAL A 21 -4.44 -0.20 17.10
C VAL A 21 -3.12 0.36 16.59
N VAL A 22 -2.31 -0.46 15.89
CA VAL A 22 -1.06 -0.02 15.24
C VAL A 22 -1.32 1.18 14.35
N ARG A 23 -2.33 1.11 13.49
CA ARG A 23 -2.66 2.16 12.52
C ARG A 23 -3.09 3.46 13.20
N VAL A 24 -3.90 3.38 14.28
CA VAL A 24 -4.33 4.58 15.02
C VAL A 24 -3.13 5.27 15.66
N ILE A 25 -2.25 4.52 16.36
CA ILE A 25 -1.06 5.10 17.01
C ILE A 25 -0.10 5.68 15.94
N MET A 26 0.14 4.96 14.84
CA MET A 26 0.97 5.46 13.75
C MET A 26 0.42 6.77 13.15
N LYS A 27 -0.92 6.86 12.99
CA LYS A 27 -1.55 8.08 12.52
C LYS A 27 -1.31 9.25 13.47
N GLN A 28 -1.51 9.06 14.77
CA GLN A 28 -1.27 10.10 15.78
C GLN A 28 0.20 10.56 15.84
N ILE A 29 1.14 9.66 15.55
CA ILE A 29 2.56 10.01 15.43
C ILE A 29 2.81 10.81 14.15
N LYS A 30 2.23 10.39 13.02
CA LYS A 30 2.38 11.05 11.72
C LYS A 30 1.77 12.45 11.69
N ASP A 31 0.60 12.65 12.29
CA ASP A 31 -0.08 13.94 12.33
C ASP A 31 0.42 14.87 13.44
N GLY A 32 1.41 14.40 14.24
CA GLY A 32 2.06 15.19 15.27
C GLY A 32 1.27 15.31 16.58
N THR A 33 0.15 14.59 16.72
CA THR A 33 -0.60 14.50 17.99
C THR A 33 0.26 13.84 19.07
N LEU A 34 0.99 12.78 18.70
CA LEU A 34 2.04 12.17 19.51
C LEU A 34 3.41 12.62 18.98
N LYS A 35 4.18 13.32 19.79
CA LYS A 35 5.48 13.88 19.42
C LYS A 35 6.63 12.93 19.73
N PRO A 36 7.79 13.08 19.05
CA PRO A 36 9.01 12.35 19.41
C PRO A 36 9.32 12.47 20.89
N GLY A 37 9.53 11.35 21.57
CA GLY A 37 9.83 11.29 22.99
C GLY A 37 8.63 11.33 23.92
N ASP A 38 7.41 11.53 23.43
CA ASP A 38 6.21 11.51 24.26
C ASP A 38 6.03 10.13 24.91
N LYS A 39 5.62 10.15 26.17
CA LYS A 39 5.30 8.93 26.92
C LYS A 39 3.86 8.51 26.61
N LEU A 40 3.68 7.28 26.18
CA LEU A 40 2.35 6.68 26.04
C LEU A 40 1.75 6.36 27.42
N PRO A 41 0.41 6.35 27.54
CA PRO A 41 -0.27 5.82 28.72
C PRO A 41 0.23 4.41 29.05
N ASN A 42 0.06 3.98 30.30
CA ASN A 42 0.41 2.60 30.65
C ASN A 42 -0.45 1.57 29.89
N GLU A 43 0.01 0.32 29.79
CA GLU A 43 -0.67 -0.71 28.99
C GLU A 43 -2.12 -0.96 29.42
N LEU A 44 -2.45 -0.73 30.71
CA LEU A 44 -3.80 -0.93 31.22
C LEU A 44 -4.72 0.18 30.70
N ASP A 45 -4.34 1.43 30.96
CA ASP A 45 -5.13 2.59 30.56
C ASP A 45 -5.29 2.66 29.04
N LEU A 46 -4.22 2.36 28.30
CA LEU A 46 -4.25 2.37 26.83
C LEU A 46 -5.12 1.23 26.25
N ALA A 47 -5.15 0.06 26.89
CA ALA A 47 -6.05 -1.03 26.50
C ALA A 47 -7.51 -0.68 26.74
N ASP A 48 -7.80 -0.02 27.86
CA ASP A 48 -9.15 0.46 28.20
C ASP A 48 -9.60 1.56 27.23
N GLU A 49 -8.71 2.51 26.90
CA GLU A 49 -8.99 3.60 25.95
C GLU A 49 -9.32 3.06 24.53
N PHE A 50 -8.58 2.05 24.05
CA PHE A 50 -8.86 1.38 22.78
C PHE A 50 -9.98 0.35 22.85
N CYS A 51 -10.56 0.07 24.02
CA CYS A 51 -11.53 -0.99 24.23
C CYS A 51 -11.06 -2.35 23.70
N VAL A 52 -9.79 -2.71 23.90
CA VAL A 52 -9.18 -3.98 23.49
C VAL A 52 -8.60 -4.74 24.68
N SER A 53 -8.37 -6.05 24.50
CA SER A 53 -7.68 -6.82 25.52
C SER A 53 -6.20 -6.40 25.63
N ARG A 54 -5.61 -6.58 26.81
CA ARG A 54 -4.18 -6.34 27.02
C ARG A 54 -3.28 -7.15 26.08
N GLY A 55 -3.71 -8.36 25.68
CA GLY A 55 -2.99 -9.20 24.73
C GLY A 55 -2.92 -8.55 23.34
N ILE A 56 -4.05 -8.04 22.86
CA ILE A 56 -4.13 -7.32 21.57
C ILE A 56 -3.28 -6.05 21.61
N LEU A 57 -3.35 -5.28 22.69
CA LEU A 57 -2.52 -4.08 22.84
C LEU A 57 -1.02 -4.43 22.85
N ARG A 58 -0.60 -5.45 23.60
CA ARG A 58 0.81 -5.88 23.62
C ARG A 58 1.32 -6.33 22.27
N GLU A 59 0.50 -7.03 21.51
CA GLU A 59 0.83 -7.41 20.12
C GLU A 59 1.03 -6.15 19.27
N ALA A 60 0.11 -5.19 19.31
CA ALA A 60 0.22 -3.92 18.61
C ALA A 60 1.48 -3.13 18.99
N LEU A 61 1.75 -3.00 20.30
CA LEU A 61 2.95 -2.32 20.78
C LEU A 61 4.24 -3.06 20.39
N THR A 62 4.20 -4.38 20.26
CA THR A 62 5.35 -5.16 19.80
C THR A 62 5.61 -4.90 18.31
N ILE A 63 4.57 -4.83 17.49
CA ILE A 63 4.68 -4.44 16.08
C ILE A 63 5.25 -3.03 15.94
N LEU A 64 4.71 -2.06 16.69
CA LEU A 64 5.20 -0.67 16.69
C LEU A 64 6.66 -0.57 17.11
N GLN A 65 7.08 -1.34 18.12
CA GLN A 65 8.47 -1.39 18.55
C GLN A 65 9.38 -2.02 17.49
N ALA A 66 8.96 -3.13 16.87
CA ALA A 66 9.70 -3.78 15.79
C ALA A 66 9.88 -2.85 14.56
N ARG A 67 8.92 -1.95 14.34
CA ARG A 67 8.97 -0.93 13.29
C ARG A 67 9.66 0.37 13.75
N ASN A 68 10.25 0.40 14.96
CA ASN A 68 10.92 1.57 15.54
C ASN A 68 10.04 2.81 15.74
N TYR A 69 8.71 2.69 15.75
CA TYR A 69 7.81 3.81 16.07
C TYR A 69 7.82 4.17 17.55
N ILE A 70 8.03 3.18 18.41
CA ILE A 70 8.09 3.34 19.85
C ILE A 70 9.32 2.64 20.43
N CYS A 71 9.74 3.06 21.61
CA CYS A 71 10.74 2.38 22.44
C CYS A 71 10.15 2.08 23.82
N ARG A 72 10.47 0.89 24.36
CA ARG A 72 10.10 0.48 25.71
C ARG A 72 11.32 0.58 26.62
N LYS A 73 11.17 1.32 27.73
CA LYS A 73 12.21 1.43 28.75
C LYS A 73 11.74 0.68 30.00
N PRO A 74 12.51 -0.30 30.48
CA PRO A 74 12.15 -1.05 31.68
C PRO A 74 11.88 -0.11 32.87
N LYS A 75 10.76 -0.32 33.56
CA LYS A 75 10.27 0.49 34.69
C LYS A 75 9.88 1.94 34.38
N GLU A 76 10.23 2.48 33.23
CA GLU A 76 9.90 3.85 32.83
C GLU A 76 8.63 3.92 31.97
N GLY A 77 8.41 2.93 31.12
CA GLY A 77 7.22 2.84 30.26
C GLY A 77 7.53 2.77 28.77
N THR A 78 6.52 3.07 27.97
CA THR A 78 6.58 3.10 26.50
C THR A 78 6.60 4.55 26.03
N PHE A 79 7.48 4.87 25.09
CA PHE A 79 7.68 6.21 24.56
C PHE A 79 7.65 6.19 23.04
N VAL A 80 7.17 7.25 22.41
CA VAL A 80 7.40 7.49 21.00
C VAL A 80 8.92 7.58 20.76
N ASN A 81 9.41 6.93 19.73
CA ASN A 81 10.85 6.95 19.44
C ASN A 81 11.33 8.40 19.24
N PRO A 82 12.34 8.88 20.01
CA PRO A 82 12.86 10.23 19.86
C PRO A 82 13.35 10.56 18.45
N ASN A 83 13.84 9.53 17.72
CA ASN A 83 14.34 9.65 16.35
C ASN A 83 13.26 9.32 15.33
N ILE A 84 11.99 9.28 15.72
CA ILE A 84 10.88 8.93 14.83
C ILE A 84 10.79 9.89 13.63
N SER A 85 11.20 11.14 13.81
CA SER A 85 11.26 12.11 12.71
C SER A 85 12.24 11.69 11.61
N GLU A 86 13.37 11.07 11.97
CA GLU A 86 14.30 10.50 11.00
C GLU A 86 13.69 9.28 10.30
N ILE A 87 12.97 8.45 11.06
CA ILE A 87 12.30 7.25 10.56
C ILE A 87 11.08 7.65 9.72
N LEU A 88 10.28 8.61 10.17
CA LEU A 88 9.20 9.21 9.39
C LEU A 88 9.76 10.03 8.23
N ASN A 89 10.91 10.66 8.38
CA ASN A 89 11.60 11.34 7.29
C ASN A 89 12.23 10.35 6.31
N VAL A 90 12.59 9.16 6.68
CA VAL A 90 12.85 8.04 5.75
C VAL A 90 11.54 7.44 5.23
N SER A 91 10.42 7.50 5.99
CA SER A 91 9.08 7.02 5.57
C SER A 91 8.11 8.12 5.10
N ALA A 92 8.35 9.40 5.42
CA ALA A 92 7.50 10.56 5.09
C ALA A 92 8.28 11.83 4.80
N GLY A 93 9.58 11.78 4.79
CA GLY A 93 10.45 12.93 4.59
C GLY A 93 11.10 12.99 3.25
N ILE A 94 10.46 12.37 2.30
CA ILE A 94 10.49 12.95 0.99
C ILE A 94 9.32 13.93 0.97
N THR A 95 9.52 15.15 1.50
CA THR A 95 8.76 16.30 1.04
C THR A 95 9.04 16.32 -0.46
N LEU A 96 8.10 15.82 -1.23
CA LEU A 96 8.28 15.56 -2.64
C LEU A 96 8.43 16.89 -3.37
N LYS A 97 9.68 17.36 -3.43
CA LYS A 97 10.11 18.25 -4.50
C LYS A 97 10.03 17.45 -5.80
N GLU A 98 9.79 18.11 -6.91
CA GLU A 98 9.66 17.46 -8.25
C GLU A 98 10.68 16.36 -8.53
N GLY A 99 11.92 16.47 -8.00
CA GLY A 99 12.96 15.45 -8.09
C GLY A 99 12.57 14.11 -7.50
N THR A 100 11.83 14.09 -6.41
CA THR A 100 11.49 12.83 -5.73
C THR A 100 10.34 12.07 -6.39
N TYR A 101 9.40 12.77 -7.04
CA TYR A 101 8.40 12.10 -7.87
C TYR A 101 9.06 11.40 -9.06
N SER A 102 10.04 12.07 -9.70
CA SER A 102 10.81 11.47 -10.78
C SER A 102 11.54 10.22 -10.33
N ASP A 103 12.22 10.29 -9.18
CA ASP A 103 12.97 9.17 -8.61
C ASP A 103 12.04 7.99 -8.25
N LEU A 104 10.85 8.30 -7.71
CA LEU A 104 9.86 7.27 -7.39
C LEU A 104 9.32 6.59 -8.66
N ILE A 105 9.02 7.35 -9.70
CA ILE A 105 8.56 6.79 -10.97
C ILE A 105 9.66 5.97 -11.63
N GLU A 106 10.90 6.42 -11.62
CA GLU A 106 12.05 5.67 -12.14
C GLU A 106 12.19 4.32 -11.42
N MET A 107 12.10 4.31 -10.09
CA MET A 107 12.14 3.08 -9.31
C MET A 107 10.95 2.16 -9.63
N ARG A 108 9.74 2.69 -9.77
CA ARG A 108 8.56 1.92 -10.19
C ARG A 108 8.76 1.29 -11.56
N ILE A 109 9.27 2.05 -12.53
CA ILE A 109 9.59 1.55 -13.87
C ILE A 109 10.51 0.32 -13.77
N CYS A 110 11.59 0.41 -13.02
CA CYS A 110 12.53 -0.71 -12.85
C CYS A 110 11.87 -1.94 -12.21
N LEU A 111 11.08 -1.75 -11.17
CA LEU A 111 10.42 -2.84 -10.45
C LEU A 111 9.28 -3.45 -11.25
N GLU A 112 8.45 -2.62 -11.88
CA GLU A 112 7.23 -3.06 -12.54
C GLU A 112 7.51 -3.75 -13.88
N GLN A 113 8.56 -3.39 -14.60
CA GLN A 113 9.00 -4.16 -15.77
C GLN A 113 9.30 -5.61 -15.38
N ARG A 114 10.04 -5.83 -14.28
CA ARG A 114 10.31 -7.20 -13.82
C ARG A 114 9.06 -7.89 -13.28
N THR A 115 8.15 -7.13 -12.70
CA THR A 115 6.85 -7.62 -12.20
C THR A 115 6.02 -8.23 -13.32
N VAL A 116 5.82 -7.50 -14.42
CA VAL A 116 5.02 -8.00 -15.56
C VAL A 116 5.66 -9.21 -16.24
N GLU A 117 6.99 -9.27 -16.33
CA GLU A 117 7.68 -10.47 -16.80
C GLU A 117 7.37 -11.70 -15.93
N LYS A 118 7.43 -11.55 -14.61
CA LYS A 118 7.11 -12.64 -13.68
C LYS A 118 5.65 -13.07 -13.77
N ILE A 119 4.72 -12.13 -13.90
CA ILE A 119 3.30 -12.44 -14.10
C ILE A 119 3.12 -13.29 -15.36
N ILE A 120 3.77 -12.95 -16.47
CA ILE A 120 3.73 -13.73 -17.71
C ILE A 120 4.28 -15.14 -17.50
N GLU A 121 5.26 -15.33 -16.63
CA GLU A 121 5.87 -16.61 -16.34
C GLU A 121 5.03 -17.50 -15.41
N THR A 122 4.27 -16.90 -14.48
CA THR A 122 3.71 -17.62 -13.33
C THR A 122 2.21 -17.53 -13.16
N ALA A 123 1.56 -16.44 -13.57
CA ALA A 123 0.13 -16.24 -13.35
C ALA A 123 -0.73 -17.00 -14.36
N SER A 124 -1.89 -17.48 -13.93
CA SER A 124 -2.89 -18.11 -14.80
C SER A 124 -3.64 -17.08 -15.65
N ASP A 125 -4.37 -17.54 -16.66
CA ASP A 125 -5.17 -16.66 -17.51
C ASP A 125 -6.37 -16.09 -16.74
N GLU A 126 -6.90 -16.84 -15.78
CA GLU A 126 -7.97 -16.40 -14.88
C GLU A 126 -7.49 -15.26 -13.99
N GLU A 127 -6.32 -15.39 -13.36
CA GLU A 127 -5.74 -14.34 -12.51
C GLU A 127 -5.47 -13.03 -13.27
N ILE A 128 -5.00 -13.16 -14.52
CA ILE A 128 -4.82 -11.99 -15.39
C ILE A 128 -6.17 -11.39 -15.79
N ALA A 129 -7.20 -12.21 -16.02
CA ALA A 129 -8.53 -11.72 -16.37
C ALA A 129 -9.19 -10.91 -15.23
N GLU A 130 -8.97 -11.29 -13.96
CA GLU A 130 -9.46 -10.56 -12.79
C GLU A 130 -8.97 -9.08 -12.74
N LEU A 131 -7.85 -8.75 -13.38
CA LEU A 131 -7.37 -7.38 -13.47
C LEU A 131 -8.36 -6.47 -14.23
N TYR A 132 -9.10 -6.98 -15.22
CA TYR A 132 -10.15 -6.21 -15.90
C TYR A 132 -11.31 -5.88 -14.97
N ASP A 133 -11.71 -6.83 -14.13
CA ASP A 133 -12.79 -6.60 -13.16
C ASP A 133 -12.37 -5.53 -12.17
N LEU A 134 -11.13 -5.57 -11.71
CA LEU A 134 -10.57 -4.59 -10.78
C LEU A 134 -10.62 -3.16 -11.32
N ILE A 135 -10.21 -2.93 -12.58
CA ILE A 135 -10.23 -1.59 -13.19
C ILE A 135 -11.62 -1.14 -13.65
N SER A 136 -12.56 -2.08 -13.84
CA SER A 136 -13.94 -1.80 -14.27
C SER A 136 -14.85 -1.39 -13.09
N GLU A 137 -14.53 -1.78 -11.86
CA GLU A 137 -15.28 -1.46 -10.64
C GLU A 137 -15.15 0.00 -10.18
N THR A 138 -14.71 0.91 -11.05
CA THR A 138 -14.28 2.28 -10.75
C THR A 138 -15.28 3.14 -10.00
N ASP A 139 -16.57 2.86 -10.06
CA ASP A 139 -17.61 3.74 -9.46
C ASP A 139 -18.19 3.24 -8.13
N LYS A 140 -17.89 2.02 -7.69
CA LYS A 140 -18.59 1.40 -6.56
C LYS A 140 -17.84 1.39 -5.23
N LYS A 141 -16.51 1.42 -5.24
CA LYS A 141 -15.73 1.43 -4.00
C LYS A 141 -15.23 2.85 -3.70
N LYS A 142 -16.02 3.63 -2.96
CA LYS A 142 -15.55 4.82 -2.24
C LYS A 142 -14.65 4.39 -1.09
N GLY A 143 -13.49 3.82 -1.40
CA GLY A 143 -12.45 3.48 -0.44
C GLY A 143 -11.39 4.59 -0.41
N ALA A 144 -10.54 4.56 0.63
CA ALA A 144 -9.50 5.56 0.84
C ALA A 144 -8.34 5.49 -0.17
N ARG A 145 -8.33 4.50 -1.09
CA ARG A 145 -7.22 4.25 -2.02
C ARG A 145 -7.69 4.35 -3.47
N SER A 146 -6.81 4.87 -4.36
CA SER A 146 -7.10 4.99 -5.80
C SER A 146 -7.10 3.61 -6.49
N ILE A 147 -7.81 3.51 -7.64
CA ILE A 147 -7.80 2.31 -8.48
C ILE A 147 -6.41 2.04 -9.03
N ASP A 148 -5.68 3.09 -9.37
CA ASP A 148 -4.29 3.00 -9.80
C ASP A 148 -3.44 2.24 -8.77
N HIS A 149 -3.57 2.61 -7.48
CA HIS A 149 -2.89 1.90 -6.40
C HIS A 149 -3.28 0.41 -6.35
N TYR A 150 -4.59 0.11 -6.36
CA TYR A 150 -5.05 -1.28 -6.32
C TYR A 150 -4.56 -2.10 -7.52
N PHE A 151 -4.51 -1.49 -8.69
CA PHE A 151 -4.02 -2.15 -9.90
C PHE A 151 -2.54 -2.53 -9.76
N HIS A 152 -1.67 -1.58 -9.41
CA HIS A 152 -0.24 -1.83 -9.25
C HIS A 152 0.07 -2.76 -8.06
N TYR A 153 -0.71 -2.65 -6.97
CA TYR A 153 -0.62 -3.60 -5.86
C TYR A 153 -0.97 -5.03 -6.30
N ARG A 154 -2.03 -5.19 -7.08
CA ARG A 154 -2.42 -6.51 -7.61
C ARG A 154 -1.37 -7.08 -8.57
N LEU A 155 -0.75 -6.25 -9.39
CA LEU A 155 0.41 -6.69 -10.20
C LEU A 155 1.55 -7.20 -9.32
N ALA A 156 1.89 -6.48 -8.26
CA ALA A 156 2.92 -6.91 -7.31
C ALA A 156 2.55 -8.25 -6.65
N GLU A 157 1.31 -8.44 -6.26
CA GLU A 157 0.78 -9.66 -5.67
C GLU A 157 0.88 -10.85 -6.63
N LEU A 158 0.42 -10.70 -7.88
CA LEU A 158 0.52 -11.74 -8.93
C LEU A 158 1.97 -12.11 -9.27
N SER A 159 2.91 -11.21 -9.07
CA SER A 159 4.33 -11.50 -9.24
C SER A 159 4.94 -12.27 -8.06
N HIS A 160 4.19 -12.48 -6.96
CA HIS A 160 4.66 -13.08 -5.71
C HIS A 160 5.88 -12.36 -5.12
N ASN A 161 6.00 -11.05 -5.32
CA ASN A 161 7.10 -10.24 -4.80
C ASN A 161 6.67 -9.50 -3.53
N ALA A 162 6.81 -10.14 -2.36
CA ALA A 162 6.42 -9.58 -1.08
C ALA A 162 7.14 -8.25 -0.75
N ILE A 163 8.38 -8.07 -1.22
CA ILE A 163 9.12 -6.81 -1.02
C ILE A 163 8.49 -5.69 -1.83
N PHE A 164 8.09 -5.97 -3.08
CA PHE A 164 7.43 -4.97 -3.91
C PHE A 164 6.02 -4.64 -3.40
N MET A 165 5.25 -5.61 -2.91
CA MET A 165 3.96 -5.36 -2.25
C MET A 165 4.13 -4.41 -1.05
N ASN A 166 5.11 -4.68 -0.17
CA ASN A 166 5.42 -3.81 0.96
C ASN A 166 5.89 -2.42 0.52
N PHE A 167 6.64 -2.33 -0.58
CA PHE A 167 7.04 -1.05 -1.15
C PHE A 167 5.82 -0.25 -1.61
N ILE A 168 4.94 -0.83 -2.41
CA ILE A 168 3.70 -0.15 -2.88
C ILE A 168 2.85 0.31 -1.69
N ASP A 169 2.67 -0.50 -0.65
CA ASP A 169 1.91 -0.12 0.56
C ASP A 169 2.59 0.99 1.37
N SER A 170 3.93 0.96 1.49
CA SER A 170 4.68 1.92 2.30
C SER A 170 4.73 3.32 1.65
N TYR A 171 4.73 3.37 0.33
CA TYR A 171 4.76 4.61 -0.44
C TYR A 171 3.38 5.00 -1.01
N TYR A 172 2.33 4.31 -0.55
CA TYR A 172 0.97 4.55 -1.01
C TYR A 172 0.55 6.02 -0.92
N ASP A 173 0.74 6.65 0.24
CA ASP A 173 0.32 8.04 0.47
C ASP A 173 0.97 9.01 -0.55
N ILE A 174 2.21 8.71 -0.94
CA ILE A 174 2.98 9.46 -1.93
C ILE A 174 2.43 9.21 -3.34
N ILE A 175 2.20 7.93 -3.67
CA ILE A 175 1.64 7.53 -4.97
C ILE A 175 0.22 8.10 -5.13
N ASP A 176 -0.59 8.06 -4.08
CA ASP A 176 -1.96 8.57 -4.10
C ASP A 176 -2.00 10.10 -4.23
N GLU A 177 -1.08 10.83 -3.61
CA GLU A 177 -0.92 12.28 -3.82
C GLU A 177 -0.63 12.57 -5.30
N VAL A 178 0.33 11.84 -5.90
CA VAL A 178 0.66 11.95 -7.32
C VAL A 178 -0.56 11.69 -8.20
N VAL A 179 -1.24 10.55 -7.98
CA VAL A 179 -2.42 10.17 -8.76
C VAL A 179 -3.57 11.18 -8.56
N THR A 180 -3.78 11.66 -7.33
CA THR A 180 -4.81 12.66 -7.04
C THR A 180 -4.57 13.97 -7.78
N HIS A 181 -3.32 14.43 -7.87
CA HIS A 181 -2.97 15.60 -8.66
C HIS A 181 -3.23 15.39 -10.15
N THR A 182 -2.80 14.26 -10.71
CA THR A 182 -2.92 13.98 -12.15
C THR A 182 -4.33 13.58 -12.58
N THR A 183 -5.19 13.07 -11.69
CA THR A 183 -6.54 12.57 -12.03
C THR A 183 -7.66 13.59 -11.80
N LYS A 184 -7.37 14.83 -11.44
CA LYS A 184 -8.39 15.91 -11.35
C LYS A 184 -9.12 16.11 -12.69
N ASN A 185 -8.43 15.87 -13.79
CA ASN A 185 -9.00 15.96 -15.13
C ASN A 185 -9.71 14.63 -15.49
N THR A 186 -10.98 14.72 -15.89
CA THR A 186 -11.79 13.55 -16.30
C THR A 186 -11.17 12.81 -17.51
N ASN A 187 -10.52 13.54 -18.42
CA ASN A 187 -9.86 12.95 -19.58
C ASN A 187 -8.70 12.05 -19.14
N ARG A 188 -7.90 12.47 -18.13
CA ARG A 188 -6.77 11.68 -17.62
C ARG A 188 -7.21 10.35 -17.02
N ARG A 189 -8.35 10.31 -16.32
CA ARG A 189 -8.90 9.03 -15.80
C ARG A 189 -9.20 8.03 -16.90
N GLN A 190 -9.74 8.50 -18.03
CA GLN A 190 -10.02 7.63 -19.17
C GLN A 190 -8.73 7.14 -19.85
N GLU A 191 -7.71 7.97 -19.89
CA GLU A 191 -6.39 7.61 -20.40
C GLU A 191 -5.73 6.54 -19.51
N ILE A 192 -5.71 6.74 -18.19
CA ILE A 192 -5.19 5.75 -17.23
C ILE A 192 -5.92 4.41 -17.39
N TYR A 193 -7.24 4.43 -17.53
CA TYR A 193 -8.00 3.20 -17.77
C TYR A 193 -7.54 2.49 -19.06
N LYS A 194 -7.34 3.23 -20.15
CA LYS A 194 -6.83 2.67 -21.43
C LYS A 194 -5.42 2.10 -21.27
N GLU A 195 -4.54 2.85 -20.59
CA GLU A 195 -3.17 2.43 -20.31
C GLU A 195 -3.14 1.12 -19.50
N HIS A 196 -3.99 0.98 -18.47
CA HIS A 196 -4.13 -0.27 -17.73
C HIS A 196 -4.67 -1.41 -18.62
N CYS A 197 -5.66 -1.14 -19.49
CA CYS A 197 -6.13 -2.14 -20.45
C CYS A 197 -5.02 -2.63 -21.39
N GLU A 198 -4.13 -1.75 -21.84
CA GLU A 198 -2.98 -2.10 -22.69
C GLU A 198 -2.00 -3.01 -21.95
N ILE A 199 -1.72 -2.72 -20.67
CA ILE A 199 -0.89 -3.59 -19.82
C ILE A 199 -1.53 -4.97 -19.69
N ILE A 200 -2.82 -5.05 -19.34
CA ILE A 200 -3.53 -6.32 -19.17
C ILE A 200 -3.55 -7.10 -20.49
N GLN A 201 -3.77 -6.42 -21.61
CA GLN A 201 -3.78 -7.07 -22.92
C GLN A 201 -2.43 -7.70 -23.25
N ALA A 202 -1.33 -6.99 -22.99
CA ALA A 202 0.01 -7.53 -23.20
C ALA A 202 0.32 -8.72 -22.28
N LEU A 203 -0.16 -8.70 -21.04
CA LEU A 203 -0.06 -9.84 -20.11
C LEU A 203 -0.84 -11.05 -20.64
N LYS A 204 -2.06 -10.87 -21.17
CA LYS A 204 -2.87 -11.95 -21.79
C LYS A 204 -2.21 -12.53 -23.05
N GLU A 205 -1.57 -11.68 -23.84
CA GLU A 205 -0.81 -12.11 -25.01
C GLU A 205 0.51 -12.80 -24.64
N ARG A 206 0.90 -12.78 -23.36
CA ARG A 206 2.19 -13.30 -22.86
C ARG A 206 3.39 -12.65 -23.56
N ASP A 207 3.23 -11.42 -24.04
CA ASP A 207 4.28 -10.65 -24.71
C ASP A 207 5.04 -9.80 -23.70
N LYS A 208 6.25 -10.27 -23.32
CA LYS A 208 7.09 -9.60 -22.31
C LYS A 208 7.50 -8.19 -22.72
N GLU A 209 7.91 -8.02 -23.97
CA GLU A 209 8.41 -6.72 -24.45
C GLU A 209 7.26 -5.71 -24.53
N LYS A 210 6.10 -6.14 -25.03
CA LYS A 210 4.89 -5.32 -25.07
C LYS A 210 4.41 -4.93 -23.67
N ALA A 211 4.42 -5.87 -22.71
CA ALA A 211 4.00 -5.61 -21.35
C ALA A 211 4.96 -4.61 -20.63
N LYS A 212 6.27 -4.76 -20.80
CA LYS A 212 7.25 -3.80 -20.28
C LYS A 212 7.05 -2.42 -20.89
N ALA A 213 6.89 -2.34 -22.20
CA ALA A 213 6.69 -1.07 -22.90
C ALA A 213 5.41 -0.37 -22.44
N ALA A 214 4.32 -1.11 -22.24
CA ALA A 214 3.05 -0.56 -21.76
C ALA A 214 3.17 0.01 -20.34
N VAL A 215 3.84 -0.69 -19.42
CA VAL A 215 4.10 -0.18 -18.05
C VAL A 215 4.96 1.06 -18.08
N VAL A 216 6.04 1.07 -18.84
CA VAL A 216 6.91 2.25 -18.99
C VAL A 216 6.12 3.44 -19.50
N SER A 217 5.38 3.26 -20.59
CA SER A 217 4.56 4.33 -21.19
C SER A 217 3.54 4.90 -20.19
N HIS A 218 2.85 4.03 -19.44
CA HIS A 218 1.91 4.44 -18.40
C HIS A 218 2.59 5.32 -17.34
N LEU A 219 3.69 4.86 -16.77
CA LEU A 219 4.40 5.57 -15.70
C LEU A 219 5.05 6.88 -16.17
N GLU A 220 5.58 6.92 -17.39
CA GLU A 220 6.09 8.14 -18.01
C GLU A 220 4.96 9.16 -18.24
N ASN A 221 3.78 8.73 -18.66
CA ASN A 221 2.60 9.58 -18.79
C ASN A 221 2.16 10.15 -17.43
N VAL A 222 2.22 9.35 -16.36
CA VAL A 222 1.98 9.84 -14.99
C VAL A 222 2.97 10.96 -14.65
N LEU A 223 4.27 10.75 -14.89
CA LEU A 223 5.31 11.74 -14.62
C LEU A 223 5.13 13.04 -15.44
N GLN A 224 4.77 12.92 -16.72
CA GLN A 224 4.53 14.10 -17.56
C GLN A 224 3.35 14.93 -17.07
N ASN A 225 2.29 14.30 -16.62
CA ASN A 225 1.12 15.01 -16.09
C ASN A 225 1.44 15.75 -14.77
N ILE A 226 2.33 15.22 -13.92
CA ILE A 226 2.79 15.91 -12.71
C ILE A 226 3.58 17.18 -13.04
N LYS A 227 4.38 17.16 -14.12
CA LYS A 227 5.22 18.31 -14.53
C LYS A 227 4.43 19.44 -15.22
N ASN A 228 3.22 19.13 -15.69
CA ASN A 228 2.39 20.08 -16.42
C ASN A 228 1.29 20.74 -15.58
N ASP A 229 1.12 20.31 -14.32
CA ASP A 229 0.24 20.91 -13.29
C ASP A 229 1.03 21.87 -12.38
#